data_c2de7dd0bcc5f11f68caffd83516c2f6
#
_entry.id   c2de7dd0bcc5f11f68caffd83516c2f6
#
_cell.length_a   1.000
_cell.length_b   1.000
_cell.length_c   1.000
_cell.angle_alpha   90.00
_cell.angle_beta   90.00
_cell.angle_gamma   90.00
#
_symmetry.space_group_name_H-M   'P 1'
#
loop_
_entity.id
_entity.type
_entity.pdbx_description
1 polymer ?
#
loop_
_entity_poly.entity_id
_entity_poly.type
_entity_poly.pdbx_seq_one_letter_code
_entity_poly.pdbx_strand_id
1 'polypeptide(L)'
;MFEYTITPQILANKTILVTGAGAGIGRQAALTYAELGATVILLGKTVAKLEAVYDDILAKGFPEPAIVPLDLKGATKQNYIDLASTIENQFGQLDGALLNASILGELTPFNQIHEQTWHDVMQVNVNAQFLLAQALLPVLLKSQSSS
;
A
#
# COMPACT_ATOMS: atom_id res chain seq x y z
N MET A 1 -0.12 17.42 -26.48
CA MET A 1 0.34 16.31 -25.60
C MET A 1 1.13 16.96 -24.48
N PHE A 2 0.71 16.85 -23.23
CA PHE A 2 1.51 17.38 -22.11
C PHE A 2 2.66 16.41 -21.86
N GLU A 3 3.90 16.81 -22.14
CA GLU A 3 5.08 16.07 -21.70
C GLU A 3 5.25 16.27 -20.20
N TYR A 4 4.94 15.24 -19.41
CA TYR A 4 5.23 15.24 -17.99
C TYR A 4 6.69 14.83 -17.78
N THR A 5 7.52 15.79 -17.41
CA THR A 5 8.92 15.51 -17.07
C THR A 5 9.01 15.16 -15.58
N ILE A 6 9.37 13.92 -15.27
CA ILE A 6 9.61 13.49 -13.89
C ILE A 6 10.91 14.14 -13.41
N THR A 7 10.81 15.00 -12.41
CA THR A 7 11.98 15.59 -11.77
C THR A 7 12.58 14.58 -10.79
N PRO A 8 13.89 14.29 -10.81
CA PRO A 8 14.52 13.47 -9.80
C PRO A 8 14.21 13.98 -8.38
N GLN A 9 13.98 13.07 -7.44
CA GLN A 9 13.68 13.40 -6.04
C GLN A 9 12.37 14.21 -5.82
N ILE A 10 11.42 14.13 -6.76
CA ILE A 10 10.11 14.83 -6.64
C ILE A 10 9.31 14.39 -5.42
N LEU A 11 9.57 13.18 -4.91
CA LEU A 11 8.95 12.62 -3.71
C LEU A 11 9.88 12.65 -2.48
N ALA A 12 10.95 13.44 -2.52
CA ALA A 12 11.85 13.58 -1.37
C ALA A 12 11.07 14.04 -0.11
N ASN A 13 11.37 13.40 1.02
CA ASN A 13 10.68 13.63 2.31
C ASN A 13 9.17 13.32 2.31
N LYS A 14 8.69 12.56 1.34
CA LYS A 14 7.31 12.06 1.30
C LYS A 14 7.24 10.65 1.87
N THR A 15 6.19 10.36 2.62
CA THR A 15 5.88 9.02 3.11
C THR A 15 4.66 8.48 2.37
N ILE A 16 4.81 7.34 1.70
CA ILE A 16 3.76 6.76 0.84
C ILE A 16 3.50 5.31 1.23
N LEU A 17 2.24 4.99 1.53
CA LEU A 17 1.79 3.62 1.75
C LEU A 17 1.45 2.95 0.42
N VAL A 18 1.92 1.72 0.21
CA VAL A 18 1.54 0.89 -0.94
C VAL A 18 0.98 -0.44 -0.43
N THR A 19 -0.29 -0.72 -0.73
CA THR A 19 -0.89 -2.02 -0.44
C THR A 19 -0.66 -3.01 -1.57
N GLY A 20 -0.45 -4.31 -1.23
CA GLY A 20 -0.04 -5.30 -2.22
C GLY A 20 1.38 -5.06 -2.75
N ALA A 21 2.24 -4.48 -1.92
CA ALA A 21 3.59 -4.03 -2.31
C ALA A 21 4.56 -5.16 -2.67
N GLY A 22 4.24 -6.42 -2.32
CA GLY A 22 5.17 -7.54 -2.50
C GLY A 22 5.28 -8.10 -3.92
N ALA A 23 4.41 -7.72 -4.85
CA ALA A 23 4.41 -8.28 -6.21
C ALA A 23 3.73 -7.34 -7.24
N GLY A 24 3.95 -7.62 -8.53
CA GLY A 24 3.23 -6.99 -9.64
C GLY A 24 3.32 -5.46 -9.64
N ILE A 25 2.17 -4.82 -9.85
CA ILE A 25 2.05 -3.36 -9.95
C ILE A 25 2.45 -2.68 -8.62
N GLY A 26 2.03 -3.23 -7.47
CA GLY A 26 2.36 -2.66 -6.16
C GLY A 26 3.87 -2.67 -5.87
N ARG A 27 4.57 -3.77 -6.23
CA ARG A 27 6.03 -3.83 -6.11
C ARG A 27 6.70 -2.79 -7.01
N GLN A 28 6.28 -2.70 -8.26
CA GLN A 28 6.87 -1.73 -9.20
C GLN A 28 6.62 -0.29 -8.74
N ALA A 29 5.42 0.04 -8.28
CA ALA A 29 5.09 1.35 -7.75
C ALA A 29 5.96 1.69 -6.52
N ALA A 30 6.12 0.74 -5.58
CA ALA A 30 6.96 0.94 -4.40
C ALA A 30 8.43 1.25 -4.78
N LEU A 31 9.00 0.50 -5.72
CA LEU A 31 10.35 0.75 -6.22
C LEU A 31 10.48 2.12 -6.88
N THR A 32 9.50 2.49 -7.71
CA THR A 32 9.49 3.80 -8.40
C THR A 32 9.35 4.96 -7.41
N TYR A 33 8.49 4.85 -6.41
CA TYR A 33 8.35 5.90 -5.38
C TYR A 33 9.64 6.05 -4.55
N ALA A 34 10.29 4.94 -4.19
CA ALA A 34 11.56 4.97 -3.48
C ALA A 34 12.67 5.61 -4.35
N GLU A 35 12.74 5.29 -5.64
CA GLU A 35 13.66 5.90 -6.61
C GLU A 35 13.46 7.43 -6.72
N LEU A 36 12.22 7.90 -6.61
CA LEU A 36 11.87 9.31 -6.60
C LEU A 36 12.06 9.99 -5.23
N GLY A 37 12.59 9.28 -4.24
CA GLY A 37 12.98 9.82 -2.95
C GLY A 37 11.98 9.64 -1.81
N ALA A 38 10.87 8.91 -2.03
CA ALA A 38 9.90 8.65 -0.97
C ALA A 38 10.39 7.59 0.02
N THR A 39 10.00 7.73 1.29
CA THR A 39 9.96 6.61 2.24
C THR A 39 8.70 5.81 2.00
N VAL A 40 8.83 4.53 1.61
CA VAL A 40 7.69 3.70 1.24
C VAL A 40 7.31 2.76 2.37
N ILE A 41 6.03 2.71 2.73
CA ILE A 41 5.47 1.72 3.64
C ILE A 41 4.91 0.58 2.81
N LEU A 42 5.56 -0.59 2.92
CA LEU A 42 5.25 -1.80 2.15
C LEU A 42 4.22 -2.64 2.90
N LEU A 43 2.94 -2.58 2.52
CA LEU A 43 1.89 -3.38 3.13
C LEU A 43 1.52 -4.58 2.24
N GLY A 44 1.45 -5.76 2.85
CA GLY A 44 1.03 -6.98 2.17
C GLY A 44 1.00 -8.19 3.09
N LYS A 45 0.44 -9.30 2.63
CA LYS A 45 0.24 -10.51 3.45
C LYS A 45 1.47 -11.43 3.52
N THR A 46 2.39 -11.37 2.56
CA THR A 46 3.49 -12.32 2.45
C THR A 46 4.81 -11.65 2.84
N VAL A 47 5.27 -11.88 4.06
CA VAL A 47 6.47 -11.26 4.63
C VAL A 47 7.68 -11.38 3.71
N ALA A 48 8.02 -12.60 3.26
CA ALA A 48 9.17 -12.82 2.40
C ALA A 48 9.16 -12.01 1.09
N LYS A 49 7.96 -11.72 0.54
CA LYS A 49 7.84 -10.86 -0.65
C LYS A 49 8.07 -9.39 -0.33
N LEU A 50 7.65 -8.94 0.86
CA LEU A 50 7.88 -7.56 1.32
C LEU A 50 9.37 -7.36 1.64
N GLU A 51 10.01 -8.33 2.29
CA GLU A 51 11.44 -8.32 2.58
C GLU A 51 12.28 -8.26 1.29
N ALA A 52 11.91 -9.01 0.25
CA ALA A 52 12.58 -8.94 -1.04
C ALA A 52 12.49 -7.53 -1.67
N VAL A 53 11.35 -6.85 -1.55
CA VAL A 53 11.20 -5.47 -2.04
C VAL A 53 11.98 -4.48 -1.17
N TYR A 54 11.99 -4.70 0.15
CA TYR A 54 12.78 -3.93 1.10
C TYR A 54 14.28 -3.99 0.76
N ASP A 55 14.81 -5.21 0.56
CA ASP A 55 16.20 -5.43 0.19
C ASP A 55 16.55 -4.79 -1.16
N ASP A 56 15.67 -4.90 -2.14
CA ASP A 56 15.85 -4.26 -3.46
C ASP A 56 15.95 -2.73 -3.35
N ILE A 57 15.14 -2.10 -2.49
CA ILE A 57 15.17 -0.65 -2.24
C ILE A 57 16.50 -0.26 -1.58
N LEU A 58 16.93 -0.99 -0.54
CA LEU A 58 18.18 -0.71 0.15
C LEU A 58 19.41 -0.93 -0.74
N ALA A 59 19.42 -2.01 -1.53
CA ALA A 59 20.53 -2.31 -2.44
C ALA A 59 20.76 -1.21 -3.50
N LYS A 60 19.72 -0.45 -3.83
CA LYS A 60 19.80 0.70 -4.74
C LYS A 60 20.15 2.02 -4.06
N GLY A 61 20.30 2.02 -2.73
CA GLY A 61 20.62 3.22 -1.95
C GLY A 61 19.46 4.22 -1.82
N PHE A 62 18.20 3.75 -2.00
CA PHE A 62 17.01 4.56 -1.82
C PHE A 62 16.62 4.67 -0.33
N PRO A 63 15.71 5.59 0.05
CA PRO A 63 15.27 5.73 1.42
C PRO A 63 14.76 4.42 2.01
N GLU A 64 15.16 4.11 3.23
CA GLU A 64 14.78 2.88 3.93
C GLU A 64 13.26 2.76 4.05
N PRO A 65 12.64 1.69 3.50
CA PRO A 65 11.20 1.49 3.60
C PRO A 65 10.80 0.89 4.94
N ALA A 66 9.51 0.90 5.26
CA ALA A 66 8.94 0.16 6.37
C ALA A 66 8.10 -1.01 5.87
N ILE A 67 8.09 -2.13 6.61
CA ILE A 67 7.29 -3.32 6.28
C ILE A 67 6.09 -3.41 7.23
N VAL A 68 4.90 -3.61 6.68
CA VAL A 68 3.66 -3.87 7.41
C VAL A 68 3.02 -5.16 6.92
N PRO A 69 3.26 -6.29 7.60
CA PRO A 69 2.57 -7.54 7.28
C PRO A 69 1.10 -7.44 7.70
N LEU A 70 0.19 -7.45 6.74
CA LEU A 70 -1.25 -7.43 7.01
C LEU A 70 -2.00 -8.15 5.88
N ASP A 71 -2.81 -9.16 6.25
CA ASP A 71 -3.74 -9.80 5.32
C ASP A 71 -5.09 -9.09 5.36
N LEU A 72 -5.42 -8.37 4.29
CA LEU A 72 -6.66 -7.60 4.17
C LEU A 72 -7.92 -8.47 4.19
N LYS A 73 -7.80 -9.78 3.91
CA LYS A 73 -8.92 -10.73 4.01
C LYS A 73 -9.40 -10.91 5.45
N GLY A 74 -8.46 -10.96 6.40
CA GLY A 74 -8.75 -11.15 7.83
C GLY A 74 -8.67 -9.89 8.67
N ALA A 75 -8.23 -8.77 8.10
CA ALA A 75 -8.04 -7.54 8.84
C ALA A 75 -9.36 -6.93 9.31
N THR A 76 -9.36 -6.44 10.54
CA THR A 76 -10.48 -5.75 11.18
C THR A 76 -10.29 -4.23 11.11
N LYS A 77 -11.36 -3.48 11.38
CA LYS A 77 -11.28 -2.02 11.50
C LYS A 77 -10.20 -1.58 12.51
N GLN A 78 -10.03 -2.32 13.61
CA GLN A 78 -9.02 -2.01 14.63
C GLN A 78 -7.60 -2.11 14.06
N ASN A 79 -7.30 -3.13 13.24
CA ASN A 79 -5.99 -3.26 12.60
C ASN A 79 -5.64 -2.03 11.74
N TYR A 80 -6.62 -1.44 11.05
CA TYR A 80 -6.39 -0.22 10.24
C TYR A 80 -6.20 1.03 11.11
N ILE A 81 -6.92 1.13 12.25
CA ILE A 81 -6.73 2.21 13.22
C ILE A 81 -5.33 2.13 13.84
N ASP A 82 -4.90 0.93 14.23
CA ASP A 82 -3.58 0.70 14.81
C ASP A 82 -2.46 1.00 13.81
N LEU A 83 -2.66 0.64 12.54
CA LEU A 83 -1.76 1.00 11.45
C LEU A 83 -1.65 2.52 11.28
N ALA A 84 -2.77 3.22 11.22
CA ALA A 84 -2.78 4.68 11.09
C ALA A 84 -2.06 5.36 12.26
N SER A 85 -2.30 4.89 13.50
CA SER A 85 -1.62 5.38 14.70
C SER A 85 -0.11 5.10 14.66
N THR A 86 0.29 3.93 14.17
CA THR A 86 1.71 3.58 14.01
C THR A 86 2.38 4.50 12.98
N ILE A 87 1.73 4.76 11.84
CA ILE A 87 2.24 5.68 10.82
C ILE A 87 2.38 7.10 11.41
N GLU A 88 1.37 7.57 12.13
CA GLU A 88 1.41 8.88 12.77
C GLU A 88 2.57 9.00 13.77
N ASN A 89 2.77 7.98 14.61
CA ASN A 89 3.83 7.97 15.62
C ASN A 89 5.24 7.91 15.01
N GLN A 90 5.43 7.17 13.92
CA GLN A 90 6.73 6.97 13.30
C GLN A 90 7.09 8.05 12.27
N PHE A 91 6.13 8.54 11.52
CA PHE A 91 6.36 9.45 10.39
C PHE A 91 5.69 10.83 10.57
N GLY A 92 4.77 10.97 11.52
CA GLY A 92 4.04 12.22 11.79
C GLY A 92 2.88 12.47 10.83
N GLN A 93 3.02 12.10 9.57
CA GLN A 93 2.03 12.28 8.50
C GLN A 93 2.16 11.19 7.43
N LEU A 94 1.16 11.10 6.56
CA LEU A 94 1.19 10.29 5.35
C LEU A 94 0.95 11.20 4.14
N ASP A 95 1.81 11.15 3.14
CA ASP A 95 1.71 12.02 1.96
C ASP A 95 0.97 11.36 0.79
N GLY A 96 0.85 10.03 0.81
CA GLY A 96 0.11 9.31 -0.21
C GLY A 96 -0.22 7.88 0.18
N ALA A 97 -1.29 7.34 -0.39
CA ALA A 97 -1.67 5.94 -0.21
C ALA A 97 -2.11 5.31 -1.54
N LEU A 98 -1.35 4.33 -2.01
CA LEU A 98 -1.72 3.53 -3.17
C LEU A 98 -2.46 2.26 -2.71
N LEU A 99 -3.78 2.27 -2.83
CA LEU A 99 -4.67 1.17 -2.48
C LEU A 99 -4.75 0.17 -3.64
N ASN A 100 -3.66 -0.57 -3.88
CA ASN A 100 -3.48 -1.45 -5.02
C ASN A 100 -3.82 -2.93 -4.73
N ALA A 101 -3.79 -3.35 -3.46
CA ALA A 101 -4.03 -4.75 -3.11
C ALA A 101 -5.39 -5.24 -3.61
N SER A 102 -5.38 -6.39 -4.29
CA SER A 102 -6.60 -7.00 -4.80
C SER A 102 -6.43 -8.52 -4.95
N ILE A 103 -7.54 -9.23 -5.02
CA ILE A 103 -7.61 -10.64 -5.40
C ILE A 103 -8.61 -10.81 -6.53
N LEU A 104 -8.30 -11.70 -7.46
CA LEU A 104 -9.15 -11.95 -8.62
C LEU A 104 -10.33 -12.88 -8.30
N GLY A 105 -10.15 -13.80 -7.36
CA GLY A 105 -11.10 -14.87 -7.09
C GLY A 105 -10.97 -16.02 -8.09
N GLU A 106 -12.07 -16.73 -8.32
CA GLU A 106 -12.14 -17.89 -9.22
C GLU A 106 -12.52 -17.48 -10.63
N LEU A 107 -11.83 -18.04 -11.63
CA LEU A 107 -12.18 -17.88 -13.05
C LEU A 107 -13.06 -19.06 -13.48
N THR A 108 -14.31 -19.03 -13.05
CA THR A 108 -15.32 -20.06 -13.32
C THR A 108 -16.61 -19.43 -13.90
N PRO A 109 -17.50 -20.20 -14.55
CA PRO A 109 -18.83 -19.71 -14.91
C PRO A 109 -19.56 -19.15 -13.69
N PHE A 110 -20.37 -18.12 -13.89
CA PHE A 110 -21.05 -17.39 -12.81
C PHE A 110 -21.81 -18.29 -11.81
N ASN A 111 -22.51 -19.31 -12.34
CA ASN A 111 -23.27 -20.26 -11.53
C ASN A 111 -22.42 -21.30 -10.76
N GLN A 112 -21.10 -21.25 -10.91
CA GLN A 112 -20.14 -22.14 -10.23
C GLN A 112 -19.23 -21.39 -9.27
N ILE A 113 -19.33 -20.07 -9.17
CA ILE A 113 -18.57 -19.27 -8.22
C ILE A 113 -19.01 -19.63 -6.80
N HIS A 114 -18.08 -20.02 -5.95
CA HIS A 114 -18.38 -20.30 -4.54
C HIS A 114 -18.69 -18.99 -3.79
N GLU A 115 -19.69 -19.03 -2.93
CA GLU A 115 -20.11 -17.88 -2.12
C GLU A 115 -18.94 -17.31 -1.30
N GLN A 116 -18.10 -18.18 -0.73
CA GLN A 116 -16.94 -17.75 0.03
C GLN A 116 -15.94 -16.96 -0.82
N THR A 117 -15.71 -17.37 -2.07
CA THR A 117 -14.86 -16.64 -3.00
C THR A 117 -15.40 -15.23 -3.27
N TRP A 118 -16.71 -15.10 -3.46
CA TRP A 118 -17.37 -13.81 -3.58
C TRP A 118 -17.11 -12.92 -2.35
N HIS A 119 -17.35 -13.45 -1.15
CA HIS A 119 -17.12 -12.71 0.09
C HIS A 119 -15.67 -12.29 0.26
N ASP A 120 -14.70 -13.16 -0.05
CA ASP A 120 -13.28 -12.86 0.02
C ASP A 120 -12.89 -11.71 -0.94
N VAL A 121 -13.39 -11.76 -2.17
CA VAL A 121 -13.14 -10.71 -3.19
C VAL A 121 -13.73 -9.38 -2.73
N MET A 122 -14.97 -9.36 -2.25
CA MET A 122 -15.60 -8.13 -1.75
C MET A 122 -14.89 -7.61 -0.50
N GLN A 123 -14.43 -8.50 0.38
CA GLN A 123 -13.69 -8.10 1.58
C GLN A 123 -12.38 -7.41 1.22
N VAL A 124 -11.57 -8.00 0.34
CA VAL A 124 -10.24 -7.45 0.00
C VAL A 124 -10.36 -6.23 -0.93
N ASN A 125 -11.20 -6.33 -1.98
CA ASN A 125 -11.20 -5.34 -3.05
C ASN A 125 -12.10 -4.13 -2.76
N VAL A 126 -13.03 -4.23 -1.81
CA VAL A 126 -14.00 -3.17 -1.50
C VAL A 126 -13.95 -2.78 -0.03
N ASN A 127 -14.30 -3.71 0.89
CA ASN A 127 -14.43 -3.37 2.32
C ASN A 127 -13.10 -2.92 2.93
N ALA A 128 -12.02 -3.66 2.67
CA ALA A 128 -10.69 -3.33 3.18
C ALA A 128 -10.21 -1.96 2.65
N GLN A 129 -10.44 -1.68 1.38
CA GLN A 129 -10.05 -0.40 0.78
C GLN A 129 -10.78 0.78 1.44
N PHE A 130 -12.10 0.64 1.65
CA PHE A 130 -12.90 1.66 2.33
C PHE A 130 -12.44 1.88 3.78
N LEU A 131 -12.31 0.79 4.57
CA LEU A 131 -11.95 0.89 5.98
C LEU A 131 -10.52 1.42 6.18
N LEU A 132 -9.60 1.00 5.32
CA LEU A 132 -8.22 1.49 5.34
C LEU A 132 -8.15 2.98 4.98
N ALA A 133 -8.81 3.39 3.89
CA ALA A 133 -8.88 4.80 3.50
C ALA A 133 -9.48 5.67 4.61
N GLN A 134 -10.57 5.20 5.25
CA GLN A 134 -11.19 5.90 6.38
C GLN A 134 -10.23 6.06 7.57
N ALA A 135 -9.48 5.00 7.90
CA ALA A 135 -8.53 5.03 9.02
C ALA A 135 -7.30 5.91 8.73
N LEU A 136 -6.83 5.95 7.48
CA LEU A 136 -5.67 6.75 7.06
C LEU A 136 -5.99 8.24 6.88
N LEU A 137 -7.26 8.60 6.67
CA LEU A 137 -7.66 9.97 6.35
C LEU A 137 -7.12 11.01 7.34
N PRO A 138 -7.17 10.82 8.68
CA PRO A 138 -6.63 11.80 9.62
C PRO A 138 -5.13 12.07 9.46
N VAL A 139 -4.35 11.03 9.11
CA VAL A 139 -2.89 11.13 8.92
C VAL A 139 -2.56 11.75 7.57
N LEU A 140 -3.36 11.46 6.53
CA LEU A 140 -3.27 12.09 5.21
C LEU A 140 -3.56 13.59 5.27
N LEU A 141 -4.57 14.00 6.05
CA LEU A 141 -4.93 15.42 6.21
C LEU A 141 -3.88 16.27 6.93
N LYS A 142 -2.87 15.66 7.55
CA LYS A 142 -1.71 16.37 8.13
C LYS A 142 -0.70 16.80 7.07
N SER A 143 -0.66 16.14 5.93
CA SER A 143 0.19 16.54 4.81
C SER A 143 -0.41 17.72 4.05
N GLN A 144 0.43 18.66 3.64
CA GLN A 144 0.01 19.81 2.83
C GLN A 144 -0.32 19.43 1.37
N SER A 145 0.08 18.24 0.93
CA SER A 145 -0.06 17.78 -0.47
C SER A 145 -0.32 16.28 -0.55
N SER A 146 -1.23 15.76 0.29
CA SER A 146 -1.58 14.34 0.27
C SER A 146 -2.42 13.93 -0.94
N SER A 147 -2.29 12.68 -1.37
CA SER A 147 -3.10 12.04 -2.41
C SER A 147 -3.24 10.52 -2.20
#